data_eb8697ed9b03e1f417772f042db1f937
#
_entry.id   eb8697ed9b03e1f417772f042db1f937
#
_cell.length_a   1.000
_cell.length_b   1.000
_cell.length_c   1.000
_cell.angle_alpha   90.00
_cell.angle_beta   90.00
_cell.angle_gamma   90.00
#
_symmetry.space_group_name_H-M   'P 1'
#
loop_
_entity.id
_entity.type
_entity.pdbx_description
1 polymer ?
#
loop_
_entity_poly.entity_id
_entity_poly.type
_entity_poly.pdbx_seq_one_letter_code
_entity_poly.pdbx_strand_id
1 'polypeptide(L)'
;VLKATSLPDDLEAATMRSTADLRPGDEVIAVGHPFGIGPSVSAGVVSGLKREFRSPDGEQRLTNLIQFDAAANPGNSGGPLVT
;
A
#
# COMPACT_ATOMS: atom_id res chain seq x y z
N VAL A 1 -2.55 -6.01 -12.06
CA VAL A 1 -2.28 -4.72 -12.72
C VAL A 1 -3.35 -4.47 -13.76
N LEU A 2 -3.88 -3.26 -13.77
CA LEU A 2 -4.92 -2.84 -14.69
C LEU A 2 -4.42 -1.67 -15.53
N LYS A 3 -4.87 -1.61 -16.75
CA LYS A 3 -4.59 -0.49 -17.65
C LYS A 3 -5.90 0.16 -18.04
N ALA A 4 -6.04 1.46 -17.78
CA ALA A 4 -7.24 2.18 -18.19
C ALA A 4 -7.28 2.35 -19.71
N THR A 5 -8.46 2.21 -20.29
CA THR A 5 -8.66 2.41 -21.72
C THR A 5 -8.89 3.87 -22.08
N SER A 6 -9.25 4.70 -21.11
CA SER A 6 -9.51 6.12 -21.28
C SER A 6 -9.13 6.85 -20.01
N LEU A 7 -8.43 7.98 -20.13
CA LEU A 7 -7.96 8.77 -19.00
C LEU A 7 -8.43 10.22 -19.15
N PRO A 8 -8.80 10.88 -18.04
CA PRO A 8 -9.03 12.31 -18.06
C PRO A 8 -7.76 13.08 -18.43
N ASP A 9 -7.91 14.22 -19.11
CA ASP A 9 -6.76 15.03 -19.52
C ASP A 9 -6.03 15.69 -18.35
N ASP A 10 -6.73 15.89 -17.24
CA ASP A 10 -6.18 16.52 -16.03
C ASP A 10 -5.60 15.51 -15.03
N LEU A 11 -5.49 14.25 -15.43
CA LEU A 11 -4.97 13.21 -14.54
C LEU A 11 -3.48 13.37 -14.34
N GLU A 12 -3.05 13.44 -13.10
CA GLU A 12 -1.65 13.54 -12.72
C GLU A 12 -1.14 12.18 -12.25
N ALA A 13 -0.03 11.73 -12.81
CA ALA A 13 0.56 10.46 -12.46
C ALA A 13 1.36 10.57 -11.15
N ALA A 14 1.21 9.57 -10.29
CA ALA A 14 2.03 9.48 -9.09
C ALA A 14 3.46 9.02 -9.44
N THR A 15 4.42 9.47 -8.64
CA THR A 15 5.80 9.02 -8.77
C THR A 15 6.01 7.74 -7.98
N MET A 16 6.47 6.69 -8.66
CA MET A 16 6.82 5.43 -7.99
C MET A 16 8.20 5.57 -7.34
N ARG A 17 8.30 5.19 -6.07
CA ARG A 17 9.54 5.26 -5.33
C ARG A 17 10.05 3.86 -4.98
N SER A 18 11.36 3.76 -4.89
CA SER A 18 12.00 2.56 -4.36
C SER A 18 11.87 2.50 -2.84
N THR A 19 11.70 1.29 -2.30
CA THR A 19 11.71 1.08 -0.86
C THR A 19 13.11 1.21 -0.25
N ALA A 20 14.14 1.40 -1.08
CA ALA A 20 15.52 1.56 -0.60
C ALA A 20 15.70 2.78 0.30
N ASP A 21 14.88 3.82 0.10
CA ASP A 21 14.92 5.04 0.90
C ASP A 21 14.03 4.97 2.14
N LEU A 22 13.24 3.93 2.27
CA LEU A 22 12.26 3.82 3.34
C LEU A 22 12.90 3.26 4.59
N ARG A 23 12.55 3.82 5.74
CA ARG A 23 13.11 3.43 7.04
C ARG A 23 11.99 3.21 8.06
N PRO A 24 12.20 2.31 9.03
CA PRO A 24 11.27 2.22 10.16
C PRO A 24 11.11 3.57 10.85
N GLY A 25 9.88 3.94 11.15
CA GLY A 25 9.55 5.24 11.72
C GLY A 25 9.11 6.28 10.70
N ASP A 26 9.33 6.04 9.41
CA ASP A 26 8.84 6.95 8.36
C ASP A 26 7.32 6.97 8.35
N GLU A 27 6.75 8.16 8.17
CA GLU A 27 5.31 8.30 8.04
C GLU A 27 4.83 7.79 6.69
N VAL A 28 3.71 7.07 6.73
CA VAL A 28 3.06 6.57 5.52
C VAL A 28 1.56 6.79 5.62
N ILE A 29 0.93 6.92 4.46
CA ILE A 29 -0.52 7.09 4.36
C ILE A 29 -1.05 6.00 3.45
N ALA A 30 -1.95 5.19 3.97
CA ALA A 30 -2.66 4.19 3.19
C ALA A 30 -3.93 4.83 2.64
N VAL A 31 -4.11 4.74 1.33
CA VAL A 31 -5.26 5.31 0.65
C VAL A 31 -6.10 4.17 0.09
N GLY A 32 -7.40 4.24 0.28
CA GLY A 32 -8.28 3.20 -0.21
C GLY A 32 -9.70 3.71 -0.41
N HIS A 33 -10.58 2.79 -0.76
CA HIS A 33 -11.99 3.07 -0.98
C HIS A 33 -12.80 2.00 -0.23
N PRO A 34 -12.67 1.96 1.12
CA PRO A 34 -13.27 0.89 1.90
C PRO A 34 -14.79 0.99 1.91
N PHE A 35 -15.45 -0.17 1.90
CA PHE A 35 -16.89 -0.29 2.01
C PHE A 35 -17.68 0.40 0.89
N GLY A 36 -17.02 0.87 -0.17
CA GLY A 36 -17.68 1.56 -1.28
C GLY A 36 -18.29 2.91 -0.94
N ILE A 37 -17.94 3.48 0.21
CA ILE A 37 -18.54 4.75 0.68
C ILE A 37 -17.69 5.98 0.34
N GLY A 38 -16.60 5.80 -0.37
CA GLY A 38 -15.75 6.89 -0.82
C GLY A 38 -14.29 6.69 -0.45
N PRO A 39 -13.41 7.54 -0.97
CA PRO A 39 -11.99 7.46 -0.64
C PRO A 39 -11.74 7.70 0.84
N SER A 40 -10.79 6.98 1.38
CA SER A 40 -10.44 7.05 2.79
C SER A 40 -8.93 6.99 2.92
N VAL A 41 -8.39 7.67 3.92
CA VAL A 41 -6.97 7.66 4.21
C VAL A 41 -6.74 7.29 5.67
N SER A 42 -5.66 6.58 5.93
CA SER A 42 -5.19 6.35 7.30
C SER A 42 -3.69 6.57 7.34
N ALA A 43 -3.24 7.28 8.36
CA ALA A 43 -1.84 7.61 8.55
C ALA A 43 -1.22 6.68 9.59
N GLY A 44 0.04 6.35 9.40
CA GLY A 44 0.78 5.53 10.34
C GLY A 44 2.27 5.62 10.08
N VAL A 45 3.01 4.66 10.59
CA VAL A 45 4.46 4.62 10.45
C VAL A 45 4.90 3.26 9.97
N VAL A 46 6.02 3.25 9.24
CA VAL A 46 6.67 1.99 8.88
C VAL A 46 7.23 1.35 10.15
N SER A 47 6.87 0.11 10.41
CA SER A 47 7.35 -0.62 11.57
C SER A 47 8.36 -1.71 11.19
N GLY A 48 8.45 -2.08 9.91
CA GLY A 48 9.44 -3.04 9.46
C GLY A 48 9.54 -3.09 7.95
N LEU A 49 10.69 -3.54 7.47
CA LEU A 49 10.97 -3.69 6.05
C LEU A 49 11.51 -5.08 5.79
N LYS A 50 11.42 -5.51 4.53
CA LYS A 50 11.91 -6.83 4.08
C LYS A 50 11.32 -7.97 4.91
N ARG A 51 10.06 -7.80 5.31
CA ARG A 51 9.37 -8.83 6.07
C ARG A 51 8.93 -9.97 5.16
N GLU A 52 8.75 -11.11 5.76
CA GLU A 52 8.35 -12.32 5.09
C GLU A 52 7.06 -12.85 5.71
N PHE A 53 6.12 -13.24 4.86
CA PHE A 53 4.92 -13.93 5.28
C PHE A 53 4.88 -15.30 4.62
N ARG A 54 4.59 -16.32 5.41
CA ARG A 54 4.39 -17.67 4.93
C ARG A 54 2.99 -18.13 5.32
N SER A 55 2.25 -18.67 4.35
CA SER A 55 0.91 -19.16 4.64
C SER A 55 0.97 -20.35 5.61
N PRO A 56 -0.09 -20.59 6.41
CA PRO A 56 -0.11 -21.70 7.36
C PRO A 56 0.10 -23.07 6.74
N ASP A 57 -0.29 -23.25 5.47
CA ASP A 57 -0.10 -24.51 4.75
C ASP A 57 1.29 -24.63 4.10
N GLY A 58 2.10 -23.58 4.15
CA GLY A 58 3.43 -23.55 3.58
C GLY A 58 3.47 -23.41 2.07
N GLU A 59 2.33 -23.29 1.39
CA GLU A 59 2.28 -23.22 -0.07
C GLU A 59 2.62 -21.84 -0.62
N GLN A 60 2.38 -20.78 0.17
CA GLN A 60 2.66 -19.41 -0.25
C GLN A 60 3.70 -18.77 0.64
N ARG A 61 4.61 -18.06 0.00
CA ARG A 61 5.64 -17.28 0.69
C ARG A 61 5.73 -15.91 0.03
N LEU A 62 5.43 -14.88 0.80
CA LEU A 62 5.58 -13.50 0.37
C LEU A 62 6.82 -12.93 1.03
N THR A 63 7.67 -12.28 0.23
CA THR A 63 8.93 -11.70 0.71
C THR A 63 8.99 -10.22 0.40
N ASN A 64 9.92 -9.53 1.01
CA ASN A 64 10.17 -8.11 0.80
C ASN A 64 8.93 -7.25 1.11
N LEU A 65 8.23 -7.61 2.17
CA LEU A 65 7.03 -6.91 2.59
C LEU A 65 7.37 -5.70 3.44
N ILE A 66 6.57 -4.64 3.28
CA ILE A 66 6.60 -3.47 4.15
C ILE A 66 5.57 -3.68 5.24
N GLN A 67 6.02 -3.64 6.49
CA GLN A 67 5.14 -3.66 7.65
C GLN A 67 4.90 -2.23 8.10
N PHE A 68 3.65 -1.86 8.32
CA PHE A 68 3.32 -0.52 8.79
C PHE A 68 2.17 -0.58 9.79
N ASP A 69 2.12 0.45 10.64
CA ASP A 69 1.10 0.61 11.66
C ASP A 69 0.15 1.72 11.22
N ALA A 70 -0.87 1.33 10.47
CA ALA A 70 -1.96 2.19 10.04
C ALA A 70 -3.18 1.31 9.85
N ALA A 71 -4.36 1.89 9.98
CA ALA A 71 -5.58 1.12 9.79
C ALA A 71 -5.71 0.70 8.32
N ALA A 72 -5.85 -0.60 8.09
CA ALA A 72 -6.06 -1.17 6.77
C ALA A 72 -7.34 -1.99 6.81
N ASN A 73 -8.42 -1.40 6.34
CA ASN A 73 -9.74 -2.02 6.33
C ASN A 73 -10.01 -2.72 5.00
N PRO A 74 -11.01 -3.62 4.94
CA PRO A 74 -11.44 -4.17 3.67
C PRO A 74 -11.75 -3.07 2.66
N GLY A 75 -11.24 -3.20 1.44
CA GLY A 75 -11.35 -2.18 0.39
C GLY A 75 -10.06 -1.40 0.17
N ASN A 76 -9.07 -1.55 1.03
CA ASN A 76 -7.76 -0.91 0.84
C ASN A 76 -6.81 -1.76 -0.02
N SER A 77 -7.11 -3.03 -0.23
CA SER A 77 -6.28 -3.92 -1.05
C SER A 77 -6.09 -3.36 -2.44
N GLY A 78 -4.86 -3.31 -2.91
CA GLY A 78 -4.51 -2.73 -4.20
C GLY A 78 -4.34 -1.22 -4.17
N GLY A 79 -4.70 -0.56 -3.06
CA GLY A 79 -4.53 0.88 -2.91
C GLY A 79 -3.07 1.27 -2.65
N PRO A 80 -2.73 2.53 -2.91
CA PRO A 80 -1.37 3.00 -2.74
C PRO A 80 -1.00 3.21 -1.28
N LEU A 81 0.28 3.06 -0.98
CA LEU A 81 0.91 3.52 0.24
C LEU A 81 1.81 4.69 -0.14
N VAL A 82 1.55 5.85 0.43
CA VAL A 82 2.27 7.08 0.06
C VAL A 82 3.03 7.63 1.25
N THR A 83 4.07 8.36 0.94
CA THR A 83 4.92 9.00 1.95
C THR A 83 4.74 10.50 1.96
#